data_6ae3627a31f6027249187a0302e72d0d
#
_entry.id   6ae3627a31f6027249187a0302e72d0d
#
_cell.length_a   1.000
_cell.length_b   1.000
_cell.length_c   1.000
_cell.angle_alpha   90.00
_cell.angle_beta   90.00
_cell.angle_gamma   90.00
#
_symmetry.space_group_name_H-M   'P 1'
#
loop_
_entity.id
_entity.type
_entity.pdbx_description
1 polymer ?
#
loop_
_entity_poly.entity_id
_entity_poly.type
_entity_poly.pdbx_seq_one_letter_code
_entity_poly.pdbx_strand_id
1 'polypeptide(L)'
;MDESGSEADARLWWVAFGCCALLIAVPFFFVDVPPLLDYPNHLARLYVLAHAGSDPVLDAMYAPHWSIIPNLGLDIVGVPLVKLLPVHVAGRILLYASALLPTIGTIVYHRAVFGVRSYWPIAAGAVAFNALFFAGFAAFLFGVGLALIGAALWIRWQDRGRVTRVVAAMATGIVLFFCHILALFFFVVLVVAHEAAAAWPFDRAGRWRALESLGVLAGALLPALLLYGLSPFAADTGTSVWTFDSKLMMLLTPFMTYSQAITEATAVVAVAVIVACGVSRRMRVDAGTLLAVVALLAAFAVAPNRMHGGALIDARLPLLAGLAFVGGTRALLPRTWAVAAGGVVALLMAVRIATIAQVWAAHGADLAELRTAIAPVAPGDRVLVLTGGRAASYAYVAREPAGRQLPGFYRLDEHVAALLLIERHAFWPYLFADPRQQPIVVRPPYAAIAWPLGEPPAPSAIASDNGPGAYLSDWLDHFDYVLVLDAGAIDASKLRPDRLQPIVTTDAAALYRVRKD
;
A
#
# COMPACT_ATOMS: atom_id res chain seq x y z
N MET A 1 -2.71 6.44 44.26
CA MET A 1 -2.59 7.20 43.01
C MET A 1 -3.93 7.88 42.80
N ASP A 2 -3.93 9.19 42.82
CA ASP A 2 -5.13 10.03 42.84
C ASP A 2 -5.91 9.84 41.53
N GLU A 3 -7.23 9.65 41.58
CA GLU A 3 -8.08 9.46 40.39
C GLU A 3 -7.97 10.62 39.40
N SER A 4 -7.73 11.84 39.89
CA SER A 4 -7.51 13.05 39.09
C SER A 4 -6.25 12.97 38.21
N GLY A 5 -5.17 12.38 38.69
CA GLY A 5 -3.94 12.14 37.92
C GLY A 5 -4.14 11.10 36.79
N SER A 6 -4.94 10.07 37.05
CA SER A 6 -5.26 9.02 36.06
C SER A 6 -6.11 9.55 34.89
N GLU A 7 -7.08 10.43 35.16
CA GLU A 7 -7.92 11.05 34.13
C GLU A 7 -7.14 12.06 33.27
N ALA A 8 -6.28 12.88 33.88
CA ALA A 8 -5.45 13.84 33.17
C ALA A 8 -4.49 13.12 32.21
N ASP A 9 -3.82 12.06 32.65
CA ASP A 9 -2.95 11.23 31.80
C ASP A 9 -3.74 10.57 30.64
N ALA A 10 -4.97 10.13 30.91
CA ALA A 10 -5.83 9.57 29.86
C ALA A 10 -6.20 10.61 28.79
N ARG A 11 -6.55 11.84 29.21
CA ARG A 11 -6.88 12.94 28.27
C ARG A 11 -5.67 13.32 27.42
N LEU A 12 -4.49 13.49 28.02
CA LEU A 12 -3.25 13.80 27.31
C LEU A 12 -2.89 12.71 26.29
N TRP A 13 -3.11 11.45 26.64
CA TRP A 13 -2.88 10.36 25.69
C TRP A 13 -3.79 10.44 24.45
N TRP A 14 -5.09 10.72 24.66
CA TRP A 14 -6.03 10.90 23.54
C TRP A 14 -5.70 12.11 22.69
N VAL A 15 -5.21 13.20 23.30
CA VAL A 15 -4.72 14.37 22.58
C VAL A 15 -3.51 13.99 21.73
N ALA A 16 -2.52 13.28 22.27
CA ALA A 16 -1.35 12.85 21.52
C ALA A 16 -1.72 11.94 20.34
N PHE A 17 -2.63 10.96 20.56
CA PHE A 17 -3.12 10.12 19.48
C PHE A 17 -3.91 10.93 18.44
N GLY A 18 -4.79 11.83 18.88
CA GLY A 18 -5.57 12.70 17.99
C GLY A 18 -4.67 13.60 17.14
N CYS A 19 -3.63 14.20 17.72
CA CYS A 19 -2.62 14.97 16.98
C CYS A 19 -1.89 14.09 15.93
N CYS A 20 -1.50 12.86 16.29
CA CYS A 20 -0.90 11.92 15.36
C CYS A 20 -1.85 11.61 14.18
N ALA A 21 -3.11 11.28 14.46
CA ALA A 21 -4.12 10.98 13.45
C ALA A 21 -4.40 12.19 12.54
N LEU A 22 -4.49 13.40 13.11
CA LEU A 22 -4.66 14.64 12.35
C LEU A 22 -3.45 14.95 11.47
N LEU A 23 -2.23 14.78 11.97
CA LEU A 23 -1.02 14.95 11.16
C LEU A 23 -1.02 14.00 9.96
N ILE A 24 -1.39 12.73 10.14
CA ILE A 24 -1.50 11.77 9.02
C ILE A 24 -2.59 12.21 8.02
N ALA A 25 -3.64 12.91 8.45
CA ALA A 25 -4.69 13.40 7.56
C ALA A 25 -4.26 14.60 6.70
N VAL A 26 -3.30 15.41 7.15
CA VAL A 26 -2.92 16.70 6.54
C VAL A 26 -2.65 16.60 5.03
N PRO A 27 -1.82 15.67 4.49
CA PRO A 27 -1.51 15.64 3.06
C PRO A 27 -2.73 15.45 2.17
N PHE A 28 -3.76 14.71 2.64
CA PHE A 28 -4.97 14.41 1.87
C PHE A 28 -5.87 15.62 1.57
N PHE A 29 -5.59 16.78 2.18
CA PHE A 29 -6.31 18.02 1.90
C PHE A 29 -5.69 18.84 0.76
N PHE A 30 -4.48 18.50 0.32
CA PHE A 30 -3.74 19.27 -0.69
C PHE A 30 -3.94 18.77 -2.13
N VAL A 31 -4.47 17.55 -2.31
CA VAL A 31 -4.67 16.97 -3.63
C VAL A 31 -5.85 15.98 -3.59
N ASP A 32 -6.60 15.89 -4.67
CA ASP A 32 -7.73 14.97 -4.79
C ASP A 32 -7.29 13.56 -5.22
N VAL A 33 -6.22 13.46 -6.00
CA VAL A 33 -5.58 12.19 -6.40
C VAL A 33 -4.15 12.18 -5.86
N PRO A 34 -3.92 11.60 -4.66
CA PRO A 34 -2.59 11.49 -4.08
C PRO A 34 -1.59 10.78 -5.02
N PRO A 35 -0.34 11.29 -5.11
CA PRO A 35 0.69 10.71 -5.96
C PRO A 35 1.23 9.39 -5.38
N LEU A 36 0.53 8.31 -5.64
CA LEU A 36 0.92 6.93 -5.33
C LEU A 36 0.89 6.10 -6.61
N LEU A 37 1.75 5.09 -6.70
CA LEU A 37 1.92 4.30 -7.92
C LEU A 37 0.61 3.64 -8.37
N ASP A 38 0.12 2.64 -7.62
CA ASP A 38 -1.02 1.81 -8.01
C ASP A 38 -2.38 2.46 -7.72
N TYR A 39 -2.40 3.52 -6.93
CA TYR A 39 -3.64 4.11 -6.44
C TYR A 39 -4.58 4.60 -7.54
N PRO A 40 -4.12 5.34 -8.58
CA PRO A 40 -5.02 5.77 -9.65
C PRO A 40 -5.67 4.59 -10.36
N ASN A 41 -4.94 3.49 -10.55
CA ASN A 41 -5.43 2.27 -11.18
C ASN A 41 -6.49 1.57 -10.30
N HIS A 42 -6.21 1.44 -9.00
CA HIS A 42 -7.20 0.92 -8.05
C HIS A 42 -8.45 1.80 -7.95
N LEU A 43 -8.29 3.13 -7.98
CA LEU A 43 -9.40 4.06 -7.94
C LEU A 43 -10.27 3.95 -9.19
N ALA A 44 -9.67 3.84 -10.37
CA ALA A 44 -10.37 3.62 -11.64
C ALA A 44 -11.14 2.28 -11.63
N ARG A 45 -10.55 1.22 -11.10
CA ARG A 45 -11.22 -0.07 -10.93
C ARG A 45 -12.44 0.05 -10.01
N LEU A 46 -12.31 0.71 -8.87
CA LEU A 46 -13.44 0.95 -7.96
C LEU A 46 -14.55 1.74 -8.65
N TYR A 47 -14.17 2.76 -9.44
CA TYR A 47 -15.11 3.58 -10.20
C TYR A 47 -15.90 2.73 -11.20
N VAL A 48 -15.22 1.94 -12.03
CA VAL A 48 -15.86 1.05 -13.01
C VAL A 48 -16.78 0.04 -12.34
N LEU A 49 -16.34 -0.61 -11.26
CA LEU A 49 -17.14 -1.58 -10.51
C LEU A 49 -18.40 -0.93 -9.86
N ALA A 50 -18.26 0.31 -9.38
CA ALA A 50 -19.39 1.02 -8.76
C ALA A 50 -20.47 1.45 -9.78
N HIS A 51 -20.07 1.72 -11.04
CA HIS A 51 -20.96 2.15 -12.11
C HIS A 51 -21.40 1.00 -13.04
N ALA A 52 -20.97 -0.22 -12.78
CA ALA A 52 -21.35 -1.39 -13.57
C ALA A 52 -22.88 -1.55 -13.61
N GLY A 53 -23.41 -1.71 -14.82
CA GLY A 53 -24.86 -1.80 -15.10
C GLY A 53 -25.59 -0.45 -15.12
N SER A 54 -24.89 0.67 -14.91
CA SER A 54 -25.48 2.02 -14.93
C SER A 54 -24.84 2.98 -15.93
N ASP A 55 -23.62 2.66 -16.40
CA ASP A 55 -22.90 3.43 -17.40
C ASP A 55 -22.64 2.56 -18.65
N PRO A 56 -23.38 2.79 -19.76
CA PRO A 56 -23.27 1.94 -20.96
C PRO A 56 -21.89 2.03 -21.63
N VAL A 57 -21.15 3.12 -21.46
CA VAL A 57 -19.82 3.29 -22.04
C VAL A 57 -18.82 2.41 -21.28
N LEU A 58 -18.83 2.46 -19.95
CA LEU A 58 -17.96 1.62 -19.12
C LEU A 58 -18.35 0.13 -19.25
N ASP A 59 -19.65 -0.17 -19.33
CA ASP A 59 -20.15 -1.54 -19.52
C ASP A 59 -19.80 -2.14 -20.89
N ALA A 60 -19.56 -1.31 -21.90
CA ALA A 60 -19.04 -1.78 -23.19
C ALA A 60 -17.57 -2.24 -23.09
N MET A 61 -16.78 -1.63 -22.21
CA MET A 61 -15.34 -1.89 -22.05
C MET A 61 -15.05 -2.98 -21.01
N TYR A 62 -15.80 -3.01 -19.90
CA TYR A 62 -15.50 -3.81 -18.72
C TYR A 62 -16.72 -4.58 -18.21
N ALA A 63 -16.45 -5.68 -17.51
CA ALA A 63 -17.46 -6.40 -16.74
C ALA A 63 -16.95 -6.76 -15.34
N PRO A 64 -17.79 -6.67 -14.31
CA PRO A 64 -17.46 -7.25 -13.01
C PRO A 64 -17.23 -8.77 -13.13
N HIS A 65 -16.19 -9.25 -12.46
CA HIS A 65 -15.85 -10.67 -12.37
C HIS A 65 -15.45 -11.01 -10.93
N TRP A 66 -16.44 -11.02 -10.04
CA TRP A 66 -16.22 -11.36 -8.64
C TRP A 66 -15.89 -12.85 -8.50
N SER A 67 -14.72 -13.14 -7.98
CA SER A 67 -14.23 -14.50 -7.69
C SER A 67 -13.56 -14.53 -6.31
N ILE A 68 -13.24 -15.71 -5.81
CA ILE A 68 -12.54 -15.87 -4.53
C ILE A 68 -11.06 -15.60 -4.78
N ILE A 69 -10.65 -14.34 -4.62
CA ILE A 69 -9.27 -13.91 -4.75
C ILE A 69 -8.84 -13.06 -3.55
N PRO A 70 -7.55 -13.07 -3.18
CA PRO A 70 -7.04 -12.14 -2.17
C PRO A 70 -7.08 -10.68 -2.70
N ASN A 71 -6.82 -9.72 -1.83
CA ASN A 71 -6.79 -8.28 -2.13
C ASN A 71 -8.14 -7.62 -2.50
N LEU A 72 -9.27 -8.30 -2.29
CA LEU A 72 -10.62 -7.74 -2.49
C LEU A 72 -11.09 -6.82 -1.34
N GLY A 73 -10.39 -6.80 -0.21
CA GLY A 73 -10.90 -6.12 0.99
C GLY A 73 -11.24 -4.66 0.77
N LEU A 74 -10.40 -3.94 0.03
CA LEU A 74 -10.71 -2.54 -0.32
C LEU A 74 -11.75 -2.41 -1.43
N ASP A 75 -11.91 -3.39 -2.33
CA ASP A 75 -12.98 -3.37 -3.32
C ASP A 75 -14.35 -3.61 -2.65
N ILE A 76 -14.43 -4.55 -1.71
CA ILE A 76 -15.65 -4.84 -0.95
C ILE A 76 -16.15 -3.61 -0.17
N VAL A 77 -15.24 -2.84 0.42
CA VAL A 77 -15.57 -1.60 1.16
C VAL A 77 -15.70 -0.41 0.22
N GLY A 78 -14.82 -0.31 -0.78
CA GLY A 78 -14.68 0.85 -1.65
C GLY A 78 -15.82 1.00 -2.65
N VAL A 79 -16.31 -0.09 -3.24
CA VAL A 79 -17.40 -0.02 -4.22
C VAL A 79 -18.68 0.57 -3.60
N PRO A 80 -19.19 0.14 -2.44
CA PRO A 80 -20.28 0.83 -1.76
C PRO A 80 -19.97 2.29 -1.42
N LEU A 81 -18.72 2.58 -0.99
CA LEU A 81 -18.34 3.94 -0.62
C LEU A 81 -18.34 4.89 -1.82
N VAL A 82 -17.90 4.43 -3.01
CA VAL A 82 -17.94 5.20 -4.27
C VAL A 82 -19.39 5.44 -4.75
N LYS A 83 -20.32 4.54 -4.43
CA LYS A 83 -21.76 4.75 -4.70
C LYS A 83 -22.39 5.84 -3.82
N LEU A 84 -21.80 6.10 -2.65
CA LEU A 84 -22.31 7.07 -1.67
C LEU A 84 -21.59 8.42 -1.72
N LEU A 85 -20.34 8.45 -2.16
CA LEU A 85 -19.46 9.62 -2.15
C LEU A 85 -18.78 9.81 -3.50
N PRO A 86 -18.36 11.04 -3.86
CA PRO A 86 -17.49 11.24 -5.01
C PRO A 86 -16.24 10.35 -4.93
N VAL A 87 -15.85 9.75 -6.04
CA VAL A 87 -14.80 8.72 -6.10
C VAL A 87 -13.47 9.18 -5.46
N HIS A 88 -13.06 10.43 -5.72
CA HIS A 88 -11.84 10.98 -5.13
C HIS A 88 -11.93 11.16 -3.61
N VAL A 89 -13.12 11.45 -3.07
CA VAL A 89 -13.34 11.52 -1.61
C VAL A 89 -13.30 10.12 -1.01
N ALA A 90 -14.01 9.17 -1.62
CA ALA A 90 -14.02 7.77 -1.20
C ALA A 90 -12.60 7.18 -1.18
N GLY A 91 -11.83 7.42 -2.25
CA GLY A 91 -10.45 6.96 -2.36
C GLY A 91 -9.53 7.53 -1.26
N ARG A 92 -9.62 8.84 -0.98
CA ARG A 92 -8.83 9.48 0.10
C ARG A 92 -9.17 8.93 1.49
N ILE A 93 -10.45 8.64 1.75
CA ILE A 93 -10.88 8.00 3.00
C ILE A 93 -10.25 6.61 3.14
N LEU A 94 -10.26 5.79 2.08
CA LEU A 94 -9.65 4.46 2.09
C LEU A 94 -8.14 4.52 2.29
N LEU A 95 -7.47 5.46 1.63
CA LEU A 95 -6.03 5.67 1.81
C LEU A 95 -5.68 6.14 3.22
N TYR A 96 -6.43 7.10 3.76
CA TYR A 96 -6.24 7.57 5.14
C TYR A 96 -6.43 6.43 6.14
N ALA A 97 -7.49 5.62 5.98
CA ALA A 97 -7.71 4.45 6.81
C ALA A 97 -6.53 3.46 6.71
N SER A 98 -6.00 3.23 5.51
CA SER A 98 -4.85 2.34 5.27
C SER A 98 -3.55 2.87 5.88
N ALA A 99 -3.37 4.19 5.94
CA ALA A 99 -2.21 4.81 6.59
C ALA A 99 -2.31 4.80 8.13
N LEU A 100 -3.50 5.01 8.67
CA LEU A 100 -3.71 5.14 10.11
C LEU A 100 -3.86 3.78 10.82
N LEU A 101 -4.47 2.79 10.17
CA LEU A 101 -4.84 1.52 10.80
C LEU A 101 -3.63 0.72 11.33
N PRO A 102 -2.44 0.68 10.68
CA PRO A 102 -1.24 0.08 11.27
C PRO A 102 -0.84 0.70 12.61
N THR A 103 -0.98 2.02 12.76
CA THR A 103 -0.72 2.72 14.02
C THR A 103 -1.72 2.32 15.10
N ILE A 104 -3.02 2.30 14.76
CA ILE A 104 -4.08 1.84 15.67
C ILE A 104 -3.83 0.38 16.08
N GLY A 105 -3.54 -0.48 15.10
CA GLY A 105 -3.23 -1.89 15.36
C GLY A 105 -2.05 -2.08 16.31
N THR A 106 -0.96 -1.31 16.12
CA THR A 106 0.21 -1.32 16.98
C THR A 106 -0.12 -0.90 18.41
N ILE A 107 -0.95 0.14 18.59
CA ILE A 107 -1.42 0.59 19.90
C ILE A 107 -2.26 -0.50 20.61
N VAL A 108 -3.20 -1.10 19.86
CA VAL A 108 -4.09 -2.16 20.39
C VAL A 108 -3.30 -3.41 20.76
N TYR A 109 -2.34 -3.80 19.90
CA TYR A 109 -1.44 -4.94 20.15
C TYR A 109 -0.56 -4.68 21.38
N HIS A 110 0.06 -3.50 21.49
CA HIS A 110 0.85 -3.10 22.66
C HIS A 110 0.05 -3.21 23.96
N ARG A 111 -1.21 -2.71 23.93
CA ARG A 111 -2.09 -2.79 25.10
C ARG A 111 -2.48 -4.22 25.45
N ALA A 112 -2.59 -5.10 24.46
CA ALA A 112 -2.86 -6.52 24.70
C ALA A 112 -1.68 -7.20 25.38
N VAL A 113 -0.45 -6.94 24.92
CA VAL A 113 0.79 -7.53 25.43
C VAL A 113 1.13 -7.05 26.85
N PHE A 114 1.04 -5.74 27.11
CA PHE A 114 1.52 -5.15 28.37
C PHE A 114 0.41 -4.80 29.38
N GLY A 115 -0.86 -4.86 28.98
CA GLY A 115 -1.99 -4.52 29.85
C GLY A 115 -2.13 -3.03 30.17
N VAL A 116 -1.25 -2.16 29.65
CA VAL A 116 -1.17 -0.74 30.00
C VAL A 116 -1.32 0.17 28.79
N ARG A 117 -1.78 1.40 29.04
CA ARG A 117 -1.76 2.49 28.07
C ARG A 117 -0.36 3.12 28.06
N SER A 118 0.20 3.35 26.88
CA SER A 118 1.53 3.93 26.70
C SER A 118 1.54 4.88 25.51
N TYR A 119 2.39 5.92 25.56
CA TYR A 119 2.63 6.81 24.42
C TYR A 119 3.56 6.17 23.38
N TRP A 120 4.38 5.19 23.79
CA TRP A 120 5.38 4.55 22.93
C TRP A 120 4.85 4.06 21.59
N PRO A 121 3.73 3.28 21.52
CA PRO A 121 3.25 2.75 20.24
C PRO A 121 2.66 3.81 19.29
N ILE A 122 2.37 5.04 19.75
CA ILE A 122 1.94 6.16 18.90
C ILE A 122 3.06 6.52 17.91
N ALA A 123 4.34 6.25 18.26
CA ALA A 123 5.49 6.48 17.37
C ALA A 123 5.41 5.69 16.05
N ALA A 124 4.62 4.62 15.97
CA ALA A 124 4.33 3.94 14.70
C ALA A 124 3.72 4.88 13.64
N GLY A 125 3.04 5.96 14.05
CA GLY A 125 2.53 6.99 13.14
C GLY A 125 3.62 7.71 12.33
N ALA A 126 4.86 7.74 12.81
CA ALA A 126 5.97 8.34 12.06
C ALA A 126 6.32 7.59 10.77
N VAL A 127 5.90 6.32 10.65
CA VAL A 127 6.10 5.48 9.45
C VAL A 127 4.78 5.17 8.73
N ALA A 128 3.70 5.91 9.00
CA ALA A 128 2.42 5.75 8.30
C ALA A 128 2.57 5.98 6.79
N PHE A 129 3.34 6.98 6.40
CA PHE A 129 3.80 7.19 5.02
C PHE A 129 5.17 6.56 4.85
N ASN A 130 5.24 5.48 4.09
CA ASN A 130 6.43 4.67 3.84
C ASN A 130 6.45 4.23 2.37
N ALA A 131 7.52 3.57 1.91
CA ALA A 131 7.64 3.16 0.51
C ALA A 131 6.45 2.33 0.02
N LEU A 132 5.88 1.46 0.86
CA LEU A 132 4.77 0.59 0.49
C LEU A 132 3.46 1.37 0.36
N PHE A 133 3.30 2.44 1.18
CA PHE A 133 2.18 3.36 1.02
C PHE A 133 2.29 4.11 -0.31
N PHE A 134 3.48 4.64 -0.63
CA PHE A 134 3.71 5.34 -1.90
C PHE A 134 3.62 4.41 -3.12
N ALA A 135 3.94 3.13 -2.98
CA ALA A 135 3.68 2.12 -4.00
C ALA A 135 2.17 1.84 -4.21
N GLY A 136 1.29 2.33 -3.33
CA GLY A 136 -0.16 2.15 -3.46
C GLY A 136 -0.69 0.87 -2.81
N PHE A 137 0.09 0.18 -1.95
CA PHE A 137 -0.28 -1.09 -1.32
C PHE A 137 -1.29 -0.90 -0.16
N ALA A 138 -2.37 -0.15 -0.44
CA ALA A 138 -3.36 0.22 0.55
C ALA A 138 -4.04 -0.99 1.19
N ALA A 139 -4.43 -2.01 0.41
CA ALA A 139 -5.05 -3.24 0.92
C ALA A 139 -4.12 -4.01 1.87
N PHE A 140 -2.82 -4.07 1.56
CA PHE A 140 -1.81 -4.66 2.44
C PHE A 140 -1.71 -3.91 3.77
N LEU A 141 -1.56 -2.59 3.75
CA LEU A 141 -1.42 -1.77 4.97
C LEU A 141 -2.68 -1.82 5.83
N PHE A 142 -3.85 -1.78 5.20
CA PHE A 142 -5.13 -1.97 5.89
C PHE A 142 -5.17 -3.33 6.60
N GLY A 143 -4.79 -4.40 5.89
CA GLY A 143 -4.68 -5.74 6.45
C GLY A 143 -3.65 -5.85 7.59
N VAL A 144 -2.50 -5.17 7.52
CA VAL A 144 -1.48 -5.14 8.58
C VAL A 144 -2.04 -4.61 9.89
N GLY A 145 -2.80 -3.51 9.84
CA GLY A 145 -3.46 -2.98 11.03
C GLY A 145 -4.47 -3.96 11.62
N LEU A 146 -5.27 -4.61 10.77
CA LEU A 146 -6.23 -5.64 11.21
C LEU A 146 -5.52 -6.90 11.76
N ALA A 147 -4.37 -7.28 11.21
CA ALA A 147 -3.57 -8.40 11.72
C ALA A 147 -3.09 -8.16 13.14
N LEU A 148 -2.60 -6.95 13.43
CA LEU A 148 -2.21 -6.53 14.79
C LEU A 148 -3.41 -6.53 15.76
N ILE A 149 -4.57 -6.05 15.30
CA ILE A 149 -5.81 -6.08 16.10
C ILE A 149 -6.23 -7.53 16.34
N GLY A 150 -6.21 -8.39 15.33
CA GLY A 150 -6.53 -9.82 15.45
C GLY A 150 -5.61 -10.55 16.43
N ALA A 151 -4.29 -10.30 16.37
CA ALA A 151 -3.32 -10.83 17.32
C ALA A 151 -3.57 -10.31 18.75
N ALA A 152 -3.94 -9.04 18.89
CA ALA A 152 -4.33 -8.48 20.19
C ALA A 152 -5.59 -9.15 20.76
N LEU A 153 -6.58 -9.43 19.92
CA LEU A 153 -7.78 -10.18 20.34
C LEU A 153 -7.44 -11.60 20.78
N TRP A 154 -6.56 -12.28 20.04
CA TRP A 154 -6.06 -13.60 20.42
C TRP A 154 -5.43 -13.61 21.82
N ILE A 155 -4.52 -12.66 22.08
CA ILE A 155 -3.83 -12.52 23.37
C ILE A 155 -4.82 -12.21 24.50
N ARG A 156 -5.73 -11.26 24.29
CA ARG A 156 -6.65 -10.81 25.35
C ARG A 156 -7.78 -11.79 25.67
N TRP A 157 -8.12 -12.67 24.74
CA TRP A 157 -9.24 -13.59 24.87
C TRP A 157 -8.81 -15.02 25.20
N GLN A 158 -7.60 -15.20 25.74
CA GLN A 158 -7.12 -16.51 26.16
C GLN A 158 -8.04 -17.14 27.24
N ASP A 159 -8.58 -16.31 28.14
CA ASP A 159 -9.51 -16.74 29.18
C ASP A 159 -10.99 -16.78 28.74
N ARG A 160 -11.28 -16.31 27.53
CA ARG A 160 -12.60 -16.41 26.92
C ARG A 160 -12.77 -17.78 26.27
N GLY A 161 -13.85 -18.48 26.53
CA GLY A 161 -14.06 -19.87 26.09
C GLY A 161 -13.57 -20.18 24.67
N ARG A 162 -13.19 -21.43 24.45
CA ARG A 162 -12.56 -21.91 23.18
C ARG A 162 -13.32 -21.50 21.92
N VAL A 163 -14.66 -21.54 21.94
CA VAL A 163 -15.52 -21.17 20.82
C VAL A 163 -15.31 -19.71 20.43
N THR A 164 -15.26 -18.78 21.39
CA THR A 164 -15.04 -17.35 21.13
C THR A 164 -13.69 -17.11 20.45
N ARG A 165 -12.64 -17.80 20.90
CA ARG A 165 -11.30 -17.71 20.30
C ARG A 165 -11.30 -18.24 18.87
N VAL A 166 -11.91 -19.41 18.62
CA VAL A 166 -12.03 -20.00 17.27
C VAL A 166 -12.77 -19.05 16.33
N VAL A 167 -13.94 -18.54 16.74
CA VAL A 167 -14.74 -17.64 15.90
C VAL A 167 -13.98 -16.34 15.59
N ALA A 168 -13.32 -15.75 16.58
CA ALA A 168 -12.54 -14.52 16.37
C ALA A 168 -11.34 -14.75 15.43
N ALA A 169 -10.58 -15.84 15.61
CA ALA A 169 -9.45 -16.18 14.77
C ALA A 169 -9.90 -16.54 13.34
N MET A 170 -11.01 -17.26 13.19
CA MET A 170 -11.62 -17.59 11.90
C MET A 170 -12.07 -16.33 11.15
N ALA A 171 -12.81 -15.44 11.82
CA ALA A 171 -13.23 -14.16 11.24
C ALA A 171 -12.01 -13.30 10.83
N THR A 172 -10.99 -13.23 11.70
CA THR A 172 -9.73 -12.54 11.40
C THR A 172 -9.06 -13.16 10.17
N GLY A 173 -8.93 -14.49 10.11
CA GLY A 173 -8.31 -15.19 9.00
C GLY A 173 -9.01 -14.93 7.65
N ILE A 174 -10.35 -15.00 7.63
CA ILE A 174 -11.17 -14.73 6.44
C ILE A 174 -10.99 -13.26 5.99
N VAL A 175 -11.11 -12.30 6.92
CA VAL A 175 -10.93 -10.88 6.61
C VAL A 175 -9.54 -10.59 6.08
N LEU A 176 -8.50 -11.15 6.69
CA LEU A 176 -7.12 -10.97 6.27
C LEU A 176 -6.82 -11.64 4.92
N PHE A 177 -7.45 -12.78 4.60
CA PHE A 177 -7.37 -13.36 3.26
C PHE A 177 -7.85 -12.37 2.20
N PHE A 178 -9.01 -11.75 2.40
CA PHE A 178 -9.54 -10.76 1.47
C PHE A 178 -8.76 -9.44 1.49
N CYS A 179 -8.13 -9.06 2.61
CA CYS A 179 -7.27 -7.87 2.63
C CYS A 179 -5.93 -8.14 1.91
N HIS A 180 -5.14 -9.11 2.40
CA HIS A 180 -3.84 -9.43 1.81
C HIS A 180 -3.21 -10.67 2.44
N ILE A 181 -2.70 -11.60 1.64
CA ILE A 181 -2.06 -12.86 2.11
C ILE A 181 -0.89 -12.59 3.08
N LEU A 182 -0.03 -11.59 2.82
CA LEU A 182 1.05 -11.25 3.75
C LEU A 182 0.57 -10.67 5.08
N ALA A 183 -0.62 -10.06 5.12
CA ALA A 183 -1.22 -9.64 6.40
C ALA A 183 -1.72 -10.85 7.19
N LEU A 184 -2.28 -11.85 6.51
CA LEU A 184 -2.63 -13.14 7.13
C LEU A 184 -1.38 -13.85 7.66
N PHE A 185 -0.31 -13.92 6.86
CA PHE A 185 1.00 -14.45 7.30
C PHE A 185 1.50 -13.72 8.55
N PHE A 186 1.44 -12.39 8.57
CA PHE A 186 1.85 -11.58 9.72
C PHE A 186 1.07 -11.93 10.98
N PHE A 187 -0.26 -12.03 10.87
CA PHE A 187 -1.12 -12.48 11.99
C PHE A 187 -0.67 -13.84 12.53
N VAL A 188 -0.45 -14.82 11.65
CA VAL A 188 0.02 -16.17 12.04
C VAL A 188 1.36 -16.10 12.75
N VAL A 189 2.33 -15.35 12.22
CA VAL A 189 3.66 -15.20 12.84
C VAL A 189 3.53 -14.63 14.27
N LEU A 190 2.72 -13.57 14.47
CA LEU A 190 2.53 -12.96 15.78
C LEU A 190 1.91 -13.95 16.78
N VAL A 191 0.88 -14.68 16.36
CA VAL A 191 0.19 -15.64 17.26
C VAL A 191 1.08 -16.85 17.55
N VAL A 192 1.71 -17.45 16.55
CA VAL A 192 2.60 -18.61 16.75
C VAL A 192 3.79 -18.25 17.64
N ALA A 193 4.40 -17.10 17.43
CA ALA A 193 5.51 -16.63 18.25
C ALA A 193 5.08 -16.36 19.71
N HIS A 194 3.87 -15.81 19.92
CA HIS A 194 3.31 -15.61 21.26
C HIS A 194 3.10 -16.94 21.99
N GLU A 195 2.47 -17.93 21.35
CA GLU A 195 2.23 -19.25 21.94
C GLU A 195 3.54 -20.01 22.19
N ALA A 196 4.52 -19.89 21.28
CA ALA A 196 5.83 -20.48 21.46
C ALA A 196 6.56 -19.88 22.67
N ALA A 197 6.50 -18.56 22.86
CA ALA A 197 7.08 -17.91 24.03
C ALA A 197 6.35 -18.30 25.34
N ALA A 198 5.04 -18.43 25.31
CA ALA A 198 4.23 -18.85 26.45
C ALA A 198 4.48 -20.32 26.85
N ALA A 199 5.02 -21.15 25.95
CA ALA A 199 5.40 -22.53 26.23
C ALA A 199 6.72 -22.65 27.01
N TRP A 200 7.54 -21.58 27.07
CA TRP A 200 8.81 -21.63 27.81
C TRP A 200 8.60 -21.87 29.30
N PRO A 201 9.39 -22.73 30.00
CA PRO A 201 10.63 -23.42 29.58
C PRO A 201 10.43 -24.74 28.81
N PHE A 202 9.36 -24.93 28.08
CA PHE A 202 9.03 -26.12 27.29
C PHE A 202 8.88 -27.40 28.12
N ASP A 203 8.39 -27.25 29.36
CA ASP A 203 7.94 -28.38 30.16
C ASP A 203 6.75 -29.11 29.48
N ARG A 204 6.39 -30.26 30.00
CA ARG A 204 5.29 -31.06 29.43
C ARG A 204 3.98 -30.27 29.34
N ALA A 205 3.65 -29.54 30.42
CA ALA A 205 2.40 -28.77 30.49
C ALA A 205 2.39 -27.57 29.52
N GLY A 206 3.52 -26.82 29.43
CA GLY A 206 3.67 -25.71 28.51
C GLY A 206 3.57 -26.13 27.04
N ARG A 207 4.26 -27.26 26.70
CA ARG A 207 4.17 -27.81 25.31
C ARG A 207 2.74 -28.24 24.95
N TRP A 208 2.01 -28.91 25.84
CA TRP A 208 0.64 -29.33 25.56
C TRP A 208 -0.29 -28.13 25.39
N ARG A 209 -0.17 -27.08 26.22
CA ARG A 209 -0.96 -25.85 26.08
C ARG A 209 -0.69 -25.15 24.73
N ALA A 210 0.59 -25.03 24.35
CA ALA A 210 0.94 -24.44 23.05
C ALA A 210 0.39 -25.27 21.89
N LEU A 211 0.53 -26.60 21.92
CA LEU A 211 0.00 -27.49 20.90
C LEU A 211 -1.52 -27.38 20.78
N GLU A 212 -2.23 -27.28 21.91
CA GLU A 212 -3.69 -27.08 21.92
C GLU A 212 -4.05 -25.72 21.29
N SER A 213 -3.39 -24.62 21.70
CA SER A 213 -3.62 -23.29 21.14
C SER A 213 -3.30 -23.23 19.65
N LEU A 214 -2.20 -23.83 19.21
CA LEU A 214 -1.84 -23.90 17.79
C LEU A 214 -2.81 -24.79 16.98
N GLY A 215 -3.33 -25.87 17.59
CA GLY A 215 -4.39 -26.68 17.00
C GLY A 215 -5.70 -25.91 16.84
N VAL A 216 -6.06 -25.08 17.82
CA VAL A 216 -7.19 -24.15 17.72
C VAL A 216 -6.99 -23.13 16.61
N LEU A 217 -5.79 -22.53 16.51
CA LEU A 217 -5.45 -21.58 15.44
C LEU A 217 -5.53 -22.27 14.08
N ALA A 218 -4.91 -23.43 13.92
CA ALA A 218 -4.92 -24.18 12.66
C ALA A 218 -6.35 -24.50 12.20
N GLY A 219 -7.20 -24.98 13.13
CA GLY A 219 -8.62 -25.23 12.85
C GLY A 219 -9.39 -23.96 12.48
N ALA A 220 -9.12 -22.85 13.17
CA ALA A 220 -9.74 -21.57 12.86
C ALA A 220 -9.31 -20.98 11.51
N LEU A 221 -8.10 -21.29 11.02
CA LEU A 221 -7.59 -20.84 9.74
C LEU A 221 -8.00 -21.72 8.55
N LEU A 222 -8.61 -22.91 8.79
CA LEU A 222 -9.06 -23.79 7.70
C LEU A 222 -9.94 -23.07 6.66
N PRO A 223 -10.94 -22.23 7.02
CA PRO A 223 -11.72 -21.51 6.02
C PRO A 223 -10.87 -20.58 5.15
N ALA A 224 -9.91 -19.85 5.72
CA ALA A 224 -9.02 -18.99 4.96
C ALA A 224 -8.09 -19.80 4.02
N LEU A 225 -7.60 -20.96 4.46
CA LEU A 225 -6.81 -21.87 3.64
C LEU A 225 -7.65 -22.51 2.52
N LEU A 226 -8.91 -22.85 2.79
CA LEU A 226 -9.84 -23.33 1.77
C LEU A 226 -10.13 -22.24 0.72
N LEU A 227 -10.36 -20.99 1.15
CA LEU A 227 -10.52 -19.85 0.25
C LEU A 227 -9.28 -19.68 -0.63
N TYR A 228 -8.08 -19.82 -0.06
CA TYR A 228 -6.82 -19.76 -0.82
C TYR A 228 -6.73 -20.90 -1.84
N GLY A 229 -7.02 -22.13 -1.43
CA GLY A 229 -6.99 -23.30 -2.33
C GLY A 229 -8.02 -23.26 -3.46
N LEU A 230 -9.15 -22.57 -3.25
CA LEU A 230 -10.19 -22.34 -4.26
C LEU A 230 -9.91 -21.11 -5.15
N SER A 231 -8.92 -20.29 -4.77
CA SER A 231 -8.57 -19.08 -5.50
C SER A 231 -7.79 -19.39 -6.78
N PRO A 232 -8.13 -18.77 -7.91
CA PRO A 232 -7.31 -18.82 -9.12
C PRO A 232 -5.86 -18.36 -8.88
N PHE A 233 -5.65 -17.51 -7.88
CA PHE A 233 -4.33 -17.03 -7.47
C PHE A 233 -3.42 -18.17 -6.98
N ALA A 234 -3.95 -19.22 -6.37
CA ALA A 234 -3.16 -20.38 -5.92
C ALA A 234 -2.59 -21.22 -7.08
N ALA A 235 -3.22 -21.15 -8.25
CA ALA A 235 -2.78 -21.85 -9.46
C ALA A 235 -1.74 -21.04 -10.27
N ASP A 236 -1.42 -19.82 -9.86
CA ASP A 236 -0.43 -19.00 -10.54
C ASP A 236 0.99 -19.56 -10.31
N THR A 237 1.61 -20.04 -11.38
CA THR A 237 2.97 -20.61 -11.42
C THR A 237 4.03 -19.57 -11.77
N GLY A 238 3.74 -18.29 -11.58
CA GLY A 238 4.65 -17.18 -11.88
C GLY A 238 6.05 -17.38 -11.31
N THR A 239 7.06 -16.93 -12.04
CA THR A 239 8.47 -17.06 -11.62
C THR A 239 8.76 -16.25 -10.38
N SER A 240 9.47 -16.83 -9.44
CA SER A 240 10.03 -16.10 -8.29
C SER A 240 11.39 -15.49 -8.65
N VAL A 241 11.59 -14.22 -8.28
CA VAL A 241 12.83 -13.49 -8.55
C VAL A 241 13.45 -13.03 -7.23
N TRP A 242 14.73 -13.33 -7.04
CA TRP A 242 15.55 -12.88 -5.90
C TRP A 242 16.53 -11.80 -6.35
N THR A 243 16.53 -10.66 -5.67
CA THR A 243 17.47 -9.55 -5.88
C THR A 243 18.19 -9.29 -4.56
N PHE A 244 19.38 -9.86 -4.40
CA PHE A 244 20.13 -9.72 -3.16
C PHE A 244 20.82 -8.36 -3.03
N ASP A 245 21.18 -7.72 -4.13
CA ASP A 245 21.91 -6.45 -4.18
C ASP A 245 21.14 -5.29 -3.52
N SER A 246 19.81 -5.33 -3.58
CA SER A 246 18.92 -4.30 -3.00
C SER A 246 18.47 -4.61 -1.57
N LYS A 247 18.77 -5.80 -1.00
CA LYS A 247 18.25 -6.23 0.32
C LYS A 247 18.52 -5.23 1.44
N LEU A 248 19.73 -4.71 1.56
CA LEU A 248 20.07 -3.75 2.61
C LEU A 248 19.27 -2.45 2.48
N MET A 249 19.03 -2.00 1.25
CA MET A 249 18.21 -0.82 0.99
C MET A 249 16.74 -1.06 1.36
N MET A 250 16.23 -2.29 1.18
CA MET A 250 14.85 -2.64 1.57
C MET A 250 14.61 -2.51 3.08
N LEU A 251 15.64 -2.54 3.93
CA LEU A 251 15.51 -2.24 5.36
C LEU A 251 15.06 -0.79 5.63
N LEU A 252 15.28 0.11 4.69
CA LEU A 252 14.84 1.51 4.80
C LEU A 252 13.39 1.74 4.36
N THR A 253 12.72 0.75 3.76
CA THR A 253 11.35 0.90 3.24
C THR A 253 10.34 1.46 4.25
N PRO A 254 10.39 1.14 5.57
CA PRO A 254 9.52 1.75 6.56
C PRO A 254 9.71 3.27 6.71
N PHE A 255 10.91 3.76 6.41
CA PHE A 255 11.31 5.15 6.65
C PHE A 255 11.29 6.02 5.39
N MET A 256 11.22 5.41 4.19
CA MET A 256 11.31 6.12 2.92
C MET A 256 10.24 7.19 2.75
N THR A 257 10.66 8.34 2.24
CA THR A 257 9.82 9.47 1.85
C THR A 257 10.47 10.17 0.65
N TYR A 258 9.88 11.25 0.13
CA TYR A 258 10.41 12.02 -1.01
C TYR A 258 11.78 12.67 -0.76
N SER A 259 12.25 12.73 0.49
CA SER A 259 13.57 13.27 0.85
C SER A 259 14.44 12.18 1.45
N GLN A 260 15.60 11.93 0.82
CA GLN A 260 16.59 10.99 1.34
C GLN A 260 17.07 11.40 2.74
N ALA A 261 17.37 12.69 2.95
CA ALA A 261 17.82 13.19 4.25
C ALA A 261 16.79 12.95 5.37
N ILE A 262 15.48 13.15 5.09
CA ILE A 262 14.42 12.87 6.05
C ILE A 262 14.25 11.36 6.26
N THR A 263 14.41 10.55 5.22
CA THR A 263 14.41 9.08 5.31
C THR A 263 15.50 8.60 6.26
N GLU A 264 16.74 9.03 6.01
CA GLU A 264 17.91 8.67 6.83
C GLU A 264 17.78 9.20 8.27
N ALA A 265 17.37 10.45 8.44
CA ALA A 265 17.14 11.03 9.77
C ALA A 265 16.09 10.24 10.55
N THR A 266 15.01 9.79 9.89
CA THR A 266 13.98 8.98 10.56
C THR A 266 14.55 7.63 11.00
N ALA A 267 15.31 6.96 10.14
CA ALA A 267 15.94 5.68 10.47
C ALA A 267 16.97 5.84 11.60
N VAL A 268 17.82 6.86 11.54
CA VAL A 268 18.83 7.17 12.57
C VAL A 268 18.16 7.45 13.92
N VAL A 269 17.12 8.30 13.96
CA VAL A 269 16.39 8.59 15.20
C VAL A 269 15.74 7.34 15.78
N ALA A 270 15.10 6.52 14.95
CA ALA A 270 14.49 5.27 15.39
C ALA A 270 15.54 4.32 16.01
N VAL A 271 16.66 4.10 15.31
CA VAL A 271 17.76 3.26 15.79
C VAL A 271 18.38 3.84 17.06
N ALA A 272 18.65 5.15 17.10
CA ALA A 272 19.25 5.81 18.26
C ALA A 272 18.38 5.67 19.52
N VAL A 273 17.05 5.83 19.41
CA VAL A 273 16.11 5.65 20.52
C VAL A 273 16.11 4.20 20.99
N ILE A 274 16.06 3.23 20.07
CA ILE A 274 16.10 1.81 20.40
C ILE A 274 17.41 1.44 21.12
N VAL A 275 18.56 1.86 20.57
CA VAL A 275 19.87 1.60 21.16
C VAL A 275 20.01 2.26 22.52
N ALA A 276 19.62 3.53 22.67
CA ALA A 276 19.68 4.24 23.96
C ALA A 276 18.83 3.54 25.03
N CYS A 277 17.61 3.09 24.68
CA CYS A 277 16.76 2.34 25.59
C CYS A 277 17.35 0.96 25.92
N GLY A 278 17.94 0.28 24.96
CA GLY A 278 18.58 -1.04 25.15
C GLY A 278 19.81 -0.98 26.04
N VAL A 279 20.77 -0.09 25.71
CA VAL A 279 22.01 0.10 26.49
C VAL A 279 21.71 0.56 27.92
N SER A 280 20.76 1.46 28.10
CA SER A 280 20.34 1.90 29.44
C SER A 280 19.49 0.86 30.19
N ARG A 281 19.21 -0.31 29.61
CA ARG A 281 18.31 -1.35 30.15
C ARG A 281 16.90 -0.81 30.50
N ARG A 282 16.45 0.20 29.75
CA ARG A 282 15.15 0.84 29.93
C ARG A 282 14.13 0.42 28.89
N MET A 283 14.32 -0.74 28.28
CA MET A 283 13.39 -1.34 27.34
C MET A 283 12.94 -2.69 27.88
N ARG A 284 11.63 -2.85 28.01
CA ARG A 284 11.02 -4.15 28.23
C ARG A 284 10.58 -4.71 26.89
N VAL A 285 11.01 -5.92 26.57
CA VAL A 285 10.66 -6.62 25.33
C VAL A 285 9.84 -7.85 25.69
N ASP A 286 8.72 -8.03 25.02
CA ASP A 286 7.93 -9.26 25.11
C ASP A 286 8.63 -10.38 24.34
N ALA A 287 8.72 -11.56 24.94
CA ALA A 287 9.44 -12.70 24.36
C ALA A 287 8.79 -13.21 23.07
N GLY A 288 7.45 -13.26 23.02
CA GLY A 288 6.72 -13.65 21.81
C GLY A 288 6.98 -12.67 20.66
N THR A 289 6.96 -11.38 20.97
CA THR A 289 7.28 -10.36 19.97
C THR A 289 8.74 -10.46 19.47
N LEU A 290 9.68 -10.73 20.36
CA LEU A 290 11.08 -10.91 19.95
C LEU A 290 11.21 -12.09 18.96
N LEU A 291 10.56 -13.21 19.24
CA LEU A 291 10.50 -14.36 18.33
C LEU A 291 9.85 -13.99 16.99
N ALA A 292 8.74 -13.23 17.01
CA ALA A 292 8.08 -12.77 15.79
C ALA A 292 8.99 -11.87 14.94
N VAL A 293 9.69 -10.91 15.55
CA VAL A 293 10.63 -10.02 14.87
C VAL A 293 11.77 -10.82 14.25
N VAL A 294 12.37 -11.75 14.99
CA VAL A 294 13.42 -12.63 14.48
C VAL A 294 12.94 -13.47 13.29
N ALA A 295 11.72 -14.05 13.39
CA ALA A 295 11.14 -14.83 12.30
C ALA A 295 10.88 -13.97 11.06
N LEU A 296 10.37 -12.74 11.23
CA LEU A 296 10.14 -11.80 10.12
C LEU A 296 11.44 -11.34 9.45
N LEU A 297 12.49 -11.08 10.23
CA LEU A 297 13.80 -10.72 9.68
C LEU A 297 14.49 -11.92 9.00
N ALA A 298 14.34 -13.13 9.53
CA ALA A 298 14.80 -14.35 8.87
C ALA A 298 14.03 -14.58 7.54
N ALA A 299 12.70 -14.40 7.55
CA ALA A 299 11.91 -14.46 6.34
C ALA A 299 12.35 -13.37 5.31
N PHE A 300 12.64 -12.15 5.77
CA PHE A 300 13.17 -11.08 4.92
C PHE A 300 14.48 -11.50 4.23
N ALA A 301 15.41 -12.13 4.96
CA ALA A 301 16.69 -12.54 4.41
C ALA A 301 16.56 -13.52 3.24
N VAL A 302 15.54 -14.40 3.28
CA VAL A 302 15.36 -15.46 2.28
C VAL A 302 14.23 -15.19 1.27
N ALA A 303 13.35 -14.20 1.53
CA ALA A 303 12.20 -13.91 0.68
C ALA A 303 12.63 -13.44 -0.72
N PRO A 304 11.89 -13.83 -1.79
CA PRO A 304 12.08 -13.25 -3.11
C PRO A 304 11.55 -11.79 -3.15
N ASN A 305 12.06 -11.02 -4.10
CA ASN A 305 11.53 -9.69 -4.40
C ASN A 305 10.18 -9.76 -5.13
N ARG A 306 10.06 -10.71 -6.09
CA ARG A 306 8.82 -10.99 -6.83
C ARG A 306 8.41 -12.44 -6.65
N MET A 307 7.10 -12.68 -6.51
CA MET A 307 6.51 -14.02 -6.42
C MET A 307 5.03 -13.96 -6.77
N HIS A 308 4.54 -14.92 -7.59
CA HIS A 308 3.12 -15.03 -8.00
C HIS A 308 2.54 -13.69 -8.52
N GLY A 309 3.24 -13.02 -9.41
CA GLY A 309 2.81 -11.72 -9.97
C GLY A 309 2.92 -10.54 -9.00
N GLY A 310 3.18 -10.77 -7.72
CA GLY A 310 3.39 -9.71 -6.73
C GLY A 310 4.82 -9.19 -6.71
N ALA A 311 5.01 -7.89 -6.57
CA ALA A 311 6.31 -7.24 -6.41
C ALA A 311 6.57 -6.80 -4.96
N LEU A 312 7.84 -6.50 -4.62
CA LEU A 312 8.27 -5.98 -3.33
C LEU A 312 7.83 -6.86 -2.15
N ILE A 313 7.89 -8.18 -2.30
CA ILE A 313 7.49 -9.13 -1.24
C ILE A 313 8.39 -8.98 -0.02
N ASP A 314 9.70 -8.99 -0.25
CA ASP A 314 10.71 -8.83 0.79
C ASP A 314 10.69 -7.43 1.42
N ALA A 315 10.46 -6.37 0.65
CA ALA A 315 10.40 -5.00 1.12
C ALA A 315 9.29 -4.75 2.18
N ARG A 316 8.28 -5.62 2.23
CA ARG A 316 7.16 -5.54 3.19
C ARG A 316 7.54 -6.03 4.58
N LEU A 317 8.48 -6.98 4.69
CA LEU A 317 8.82 -7.65 5.94
C LEU A 317 9.51 -6.74 6.97
N PRO A 318 10.39 -5.79 6.60
CA PRO A 318 10.94 -4.82 7.56
C PRO A 318 9.88 -3.94 8.23
N LEU A 319 8.84 -3.54 7.50
CA LEU A 319 7.71 -2.77 8.09
C LEU A 319 6.97 -3.62 9.12
N LEU A 320 6.67 -4.89 8.78
CA LEU A 320 6.00 -5.83 9.70
C LEU A 320 6.83 -6.04 10.97
N ALA A 321 8.14 -6.26 10.82
CA ALA A 321 9.06 -6.42 11.94
C ALA A 321 9.13 -5.15 12.80
N GLY A 322 9.18 -3.97 12.19
CA GLY A 322 9.19 -2.68 12.89
C GLY A 322 7.91 -2.42 13.70
N LEU A 323 6.74 -2.65 13.09
CA LEU A 323 5.45 -2.48 13.78
C LEU A 323 5.27 -3.51 14.92
N ALA A 324 5.64 -4.77 14.70
CA ALA A 324 5.66 -5.79 15.75
C ALA A 324 6.59 -5.37 16.89
N PHE A 325 7.81 -4.93 16.57
CA PHE A 325 8.79 -4.48 17.55
C PHE A 325 8.24 -3.32 18.40
N VAL A 326 7.71 -2.26 17.79
CA VAL A 326 7.12 -1.12 18.50
C VAL A 326 5.92 -1.57 19.35
N GLY A 327 5.07 -2.45 18.83
CA GLY A 327 3.91 -2.98 19.55
C GLY A 327 4.28 -3.86 20.75
N GLY A 328 5.32 -4.67 20.63
CA GLY A 328 5.75 -5.63 21.67
C GLY A 328 6.94 -5.17 22.51
N THR A 329 7.28 -3.88 22.46
CA THR A 329 8.28 -3.27 23.34
C THR A 329 7.68 -2.13 24.14
N ARG A 330 8.26 -1.84 25.31
CA ARG A 330 7.87 -0.73 26.17
C ARG A 330 9.10 0.00 26.67
N ALA A 331 9.23 1.27 26.30
CA ALA A 331 10.28 2.13 26.81
C ALA A 331 9.92 2.57 28.26
N LEU A 332 10.87 2.40 29.17
CA LEU A 332 10.77 2.75 30.60
C LEU A 332 11.60 4.01 30.88
N LEU A 333 11.40 5.06 30.10
CA LEU A 333 12.16 6.31 30.21
C LEU A 333 11.66 7.18 31.38
N PRO A 334 12.57 7.86 32.11
CA PRO A 334 12.19 8.94 33.00
C PRO A 334 11.39 10.01 32.25
N ARG A 335 10.49 10.70 32.94
CA ARG A 335 9.56 11.67 32.33
C ARG A 335 10.26 12.69 31.43
N THR A 336 11.40 13.23 31.86
CA THR A 336 12.20 14.21 31.09
C THR A 336 12.68 13.64 29.76
N TRP A 337 13.23 12.43 29.76
CA TRP A 337 13.68 11.74 28.56
C TRP A 337 12.52 11.27 27.66
N ALA A 338 11.41 10.85 28.28
CA ALA A 338 10.20 10.48 27.52
C ALA A 338 9.62 11.70 26.78
N VAL A 339 9.56 12.87 27.42
CA VAL A 339 9.10 14.12 26.80
C VAL A 339 10.05 14.56 25.71
N ALA A 340 11.37 14.52 25.95
CA ALA A 340 12.36 14.89 24.93
C ALA A 340 12.29 13.97 23.70
N ALA A 341 12.30 12.64 23.92
CA ALA A 341 12.19 11.66 22.82
C ALA A 341 10.85 11.81 22.07
N GLY A 342 9.75 12.00 22.79
CA GLY A 342 8.43 12.24 22.19
C GLY A 342 8.41 13.53 21.36
N GLY A 343 9.05 14.59 21.85
CA GLY A 343 9.21 15.87 21.12
C GLY A 343 10.02 15.70 19.83
N VAL A 344 11.12 14.95 19.86
CA VAL A 344 11.92 14.66 18.66
C VAL A 344 11.12 13.86 17.64
N VAL A 345 10.39 12.82 18.07
CA VAL A 345 9.55 12.00 17.17
C VAL A 345 8.41 12.85 16.58
N ALA A 346 7.77 13.69 17.39
CA ALA A 346 6.69 14.57 16.93
C ALA A 346 7.20 15.62 15.92
N LEU A 347 8.35 16.24 16.18
CA LEU A 347 8.98 17.18 15.25
C LEU A 347 9.35 16.50 13.94
N LEU A 348 9.98 15.34 14.01
CA LEU A 348 10.35 14.57 12.82
C LEU A 348 9.11 14.18 12.01
N MET A 349 8.04 13.73 12.67
CA MET A 349 6.77 13.43 12.03
C MET A 349 6.18 14.68 11.35
N ALA A 350 6.19 15.84 12.03
CA ALA A 350 5.70 17.10 11.46
C ALA A 350 6.50 17.52 10.22
N VAL A 351 7.83 17.41 10.25
CA VAL A 351 8.70 17.70 9.10
C VAL A 351 8.41 16.75 7.94
N ARG A 352 8.26 15.44 8.20
CA ARG A 352 7.90 14.45 7.17
C ARG A 352 6.56 14.80 6.51
N ILE A 353 5.54 15.07 7.32
CA ILE A 353 4.19 15.41 6.85
C ILE A 353 4.21 16.71 6.04
N ALA A 354 4.92 17.74 6.50
CA ALA A 354 5.06 18.99 5.77
C ALA A 354 5.70 18.78 4.38
N THR A 355 6.77 17.99 4.30
CA THR A 355 7.43 17.66 3.03
C THR A 355 6.47 16.88 2.10
N ILE A 356 5.74 15.89 2.62
CA ILE A 356 4.77 15.13 1.85
C ILE A 356 3.66 16.06 1.34
N ALA A 357 3.11 16.93 2.20
CA ALA A 357 2.06 17.86 1.82
C ALA A 357 2.53 18.85 0.74
N GLN A 358 3.78 19.33 0.80
CA GLN A 358 4.37 20.20 -0.23
C GLN A 358 4.47 19.48 -1.59
N VAL A 359 4.96 18.23 -1.61
CA VAL A 359 5.03 17.43 -2.83
C VAL A 359 3.63 17.15 -3.40
N TRP A 360 2.65 16.83 -2.54
CA TRP A 360 1.29 16.59 -2.99
C TRP A 360 0.60 17.85 -3.52
N ALA A 361 0.86 19.01 -2.91
CA ALA A 361 0.39 20.29 -3.42
C ALA A 361 0.98 20.62 -4.80
N ALA A 362 2.28 20.38 -5.00
CA ALA A 362 2.94 20.55 -6.31
C ALA A 362 2.36 19.60 -7.36
N HIS A 363 2.09 18.35 -6.99
CA HIS A 363 1.44 17.38 -7.88
C HIS A 363 0.03 17.82 -8.34
N GLY A 364 -0.67 18.61 -7.54
CA GLY A 364 -1.95 19.21 -7.94
C GLY A 364 -1.86 20.04 -9.23
N ALA A 365 -0.74 20.71 -9.48
CA ALA A 365 -0.49 21.44 -10.74
C ALA A 365 -0.31 20.46 -11.91
N ASP A 366 0.47 19.39 -11.74
CA ASP A 366 0.65 18.36 -12.77
C ASP A 366 -0.68 17.69 -13.14
N LEU A 367 -1.55 17.44 -12.15
CA LEU A 367 -2.91 16.92 -12.40
C LEU A 367 -3.78 17.90 -13.17
N ALA A 368 -3.68 19.20 -12.90
CA ALA A 368 -4.43 20.22 -13.66
C ALA A 368 -3.99 20.26 -15.13
N GLU A 369 -2.69 20.14 -15.40
CA GLU A 369 -2.14 20.02 -16.75
C GLU A 369 -2.59 18.74 -17.44
N LEU A 370 -2.52 17.59 -16.77
CA LEU A 370 -3.04 16.32 -17.29
C LEU A 370 -4.52 16.42 -17.64
N ARG A 371 -5.35 16.98 -16.75
CA ARG A 371 -6.79 17.22 -17.00
C ARG A 371 -7.04 18.10 -18.20
N THR A 372 -6.20 19.14 -18.38
CA THR A 372 -6.23 20.00 -19.58
C THR A 372 -5.91 19.20 -20.82
N ALA A 373 -4.88 18.35 -20.78
CA ALA A 373 -4.48 17.53 -21.90
C ALA A 373 -5.57 16.52 -22.31
N ILE A 374 -6.22 15.84 -21.34
CA ILE A 374 -7.26 14.82 -21.61
C ILE A 374 -8.66 15.42 -21.86
N ALA A 375 -8.87 16.73 -21.67
CA ALA A 375 -10.18 17.36 -21.84
C ALA A 375 -10.85 17.12 -23.21
N PRO A 376 -10.10 17.06 -24.34
CA PRO A 376 -10.70 16.78 -25.66
C PRO A 376 -11.14 15.33 -25.88
N VAL A 377 -10.73 14.40 -25.01
CA VAL A 377 -11.06 12.96 -25.15
C VAL A 377 -12.55 12.75 -24.83
N ALA A 378 -13.26 12.09 -25.74
CA ALA A 378 -14.68 11.79 -25.58
C ALA A 378 -14.90 10.41 -24.92
N PRO A 379 -16.08 10.18 -24.30
CA PRO A 379 -16.43 8.88 -23.78
C PRO A 379 -16.40 7.79 -24.86
N GLY A 380 -15.74 6.66 -24.57
CA GLY A 380 -15.56 5.55 -25.50
C GLY A 380 -14.31 5.63 -26.37
N ASP A 381 -13.62 6.77 -26.41
CA ASP A 381 -12.35 6.88 -27.15
C ASP A 381 -11.29 5.94 -26.55
N ARG A 382 -10.38 5.49 -27.40
CA ARG A 382 -9.28 4.57 -27.04
C ARG A 382 -7.97 5.34 -27.02
N VAL A 383 -7.34 5.42 -25.85
CA VAL A 383 -6.15 6.24 -25.65
C VAL A 383 -4.94 5.36 -25.34
N LEU A 384 -3.97 5.35 -26.24
CA LEU A 384 -2.64 4.78 -25.98
C LEU A 384 -1.85 5.77 -25.14
N VAL A 385 -1.25 5.30 -24.03
CA VAL A 385 -0.43 6.14 -23.17
C VAL A 385 1.03 5.76 -23.31
N LEU A 386 1.89 6.76 -23.45
CA LEU A 386 3.35 6.65 -23.50
C LEU A 386 3.95 7.43 -22.34
N THR A 387 5.12 7.00 -21.86
CA THR A 387 5.87 7.74 -20.83
C THR A 387 7.26 8.11 -21.29
N GLY A 388 7.83 9.19 -20.74
CA GLY A 388 9.14 9.75 -21.08
C GLY A 388 10.36 8.91 -20.76
N GLY A 389 10.15 7.72 -20.26
CA GLY A 389 11.23 6.79 -19.94
C GLY A 389 11.53 6.69 -18.47
N ARG A 390 12.00 5.52 -18.04
CA ARG A 390 12.37 5.20 -16.67
C ARG A 390 13.73 5.77 -16.32
N ALA A 391 13.83 6.41 -15.16
CA ALA A 391 15.12 6.52 -14.51
C ALA A 391 15.58 5.09 -14.14
N ALA A 392 16.60 4.59 -14.81
CA ALA A 392 17.15 3.25 -14.56
C ALA A 392 17.86 3.11 -13.19
N SER A 393 17.78 4.12 -12.32
CA SER A 393 18.55 4.22 -11.09
C SER A 393 17.64 4.31 -9.87
N TYR A 394 17.98 3.53 -8.85
CA TYR A 394 17.41 3.59 -7.50
C TYR A 394 17.83 4.87 -6.73
N ALA A 395 18.52 5.81 -7.34
CA ALA A 395 18.91 7.05 -6.72
C ALA A 395 17.78 8.06 -6.76
N TYR A 396 17.60 8.82 -5.69
CA TYR A 396 16.82 10.04 -5.70
C TYR A 396 17.35 10.97 -6.81
N VAL A 397 16.59 11.13 -7.87
CA VAL A 397 16.97 12.01 -8.94
C VAL A 397 16.47 13.40 -8.56
N ALA A 398 17.38 14.24 -8.06
CA ALA A 398 17.09 15.59 -7.58
C ALA A 398 16.56 16.56 -8.66
N ARG A 399 16.45 16.11 -9.93
CA ARG A 399 16.05 16.92 -11.07
C ARG A 399 14.65 16.65 -11.59
N GLU A 400 13.94 15.66 -11.05
CA GLU A 400 12.56 15.37 -11.44
C GLU A 400 11.61 16.38 -10.77
N PRO A 401 10.57 16.85 -11.45
CA PRO A 401 9.54 17.65 -10.81
C PRO A 401 8.92 16.95 -9.61
N ALA A 402 8.60 17.73 -8.58
CA ALA A 402 7.99 17.19 -7.37
C ALA A 402 6.70 16.44 -7.73
N GLY A 403 6.54 15.22 -7.20
CA GLY A 403 5.36 14.38 -7.42
C GLY A 403 5.41 13.45 -8.62
N ARG A 404 6.34 13.62 -9.57
CA ARG A 404 6.52 12.68 -10.68
C ARG A 404 7.39 11.48 -10.32
N GLN A 405 8.21 11.60 -9.28
CA GLN A 405 9.03 10.51 -8.75
C GLN A 405 8.55 10.09 -7.37
N LEU A 406 8.30 8.80 -7.21
CA LEU A 406 7.89 8.20 -5.95
C LEU A 406 9.09 7.77 -5.11
N PRO A 407 8.97 7.77 -3.76
CA PRO A 407 10.02 7.27 -2.89
C PRO A 407 10.36 5.82 -3.20
N GLY A 408 11.61 5.60 -3.52
CA GLY A 408 12.18 4.26 -3.62
C GLY A 408 12.45 3.79 -5.03
N PHE A 409 11.52 3.81 -6.01
CA PHE A 409 11.79 3.01 -7.20
C PHE A 409 10.96 3.33 -8.46
N TYR A 410 9.83 4.01 -8.34
CA TYR A 410 8.83 4.06 -9.41
C TYR A 410 8.50 5.49 -9.80
N ARG A 411 8.03 5.64 -11.02
CA ARG A 411 7.46 6.90 -11.50
C ARG A 411 5.94 6.86 -11.38
N LEU A 412 5.36 8.00 -11.04
CA LEU A 412 3.92 8.17 -10.92
C LEU A 412 3.18 7.98 -12.26
N ASP A 413 3.86 8.29 -13.37
CA ASP A 413 3.31 8.22 -14.72
C ASP A 413 2.98 6.79 -15.20
N GLU A 414 3.35 5.75 -14.44
CA GLU A 414 2.94 4.37 -14.77
C GLU A 414 1.41 4.20 -14.73
N HIS A 415 0.69 4.83 -13.78
CA HIS A 415 -0.74 4.60 -13.62
C HIS A 415 -1.62 5.85 -13.51
N VAL A 416 -1.05 7.06 -13.49
CA VAL A 416 -1.86 8.29 -13.33
C VAL A 416 -2.87 8.49 -14.47
N ALA A 417 -2.58 7.97 -15.67
CA ALA A 417 -3.48 8.03 -16.82
C ALA A 417 -4.77 7.19 -16.65
N ALA A 418 -4.90 6.38 -15.58
CA ALA A 418 -6.16 5.74 -15.22
C ALA A 418 -7.30 6.75 -14.97
N LEU A 419 -6.97 8.03 -14.76
CA LEU A 419 -7.94 9.13 -14.72
C LEU A 419 -8.76 9.28 -16.03
N LEU A 420 -8.26 8.82 -17.17
CA LEU A 420 -9.03 8.70 -18.41
C LEU A 420 -10.33 7.92 -18.21
N LEU A 421 -10.30 6.83 -17.44
CA LEU A 421 -11.50 6.05 -17.13
C LEU A 421 -12.45 6.79 -16.21
N ILE A 422 -11.95 7.49 -15.20
CA ILE A 422 -12.76 8.15 -14.18
C ILE A 422 -13.36 9.45 -14.73
N GLU A 423 -12.55 10.25 -15.42
CA GLU A 423 -12.91 11.63 -15.75
C GLU A 423 -13.41 11.78 -17.20
N ARG A 424 -13.08 10.82 -18.07
CA ARG A 424 -13.44 10.88 -19.51
C ARG A 424 -14.22 9.66 -20.01
N HIS A 425 -14.39 8.60 -19.21
CA HIS A 425 -14.97 7.30 -19.61
C HIS A 425 -14.33 6.76 -20.89
N ALA A 426 -13.01 6.96 -21.03
CA ALA A 426 -12.23 6.55 -22.17
C ALA A 426 -11.45 5.27 -21.86
N PHE A 427 -11.21 4.45 -22.88
CA PHE A 427 -10.48 3.21 -22.71
C PHE A 427 -8.98 3.46 -22.52
N TRP A 428 -8.44 2.85 -21.47
CA TRP A 428 -7.02 2.86 -21.13
C TRP A 428 -6.52 1.42 -20.99
N PRO A 429 -5.46 0.98 -21.74
CA PRO A 429 -5.07 -0.43 -21.86
C PRO A 429 -4.58 -1.11 -20.58
N TYR A 430 -4.12 -0.34 -19.59
CA TYR A 430 -3.34 -0.85 -18.46
C TYR A 430 -4.15 -0.90 -17.13
N LEU A 431 -5.48 -0.87 -17.20
CA LEU A 431 -6.30 -1.08 -16.00
C LEU A 431 -6.00 -2.47 -15.42
N PHE A 432 -5.81 -2.56 -14.11
CA PHE A 432 -5.69 -3.83 -13.40
C PHE A 432 -6.99 -4.63 -13.53
N ALA A 433 -7.06 -5.49 -14.53
CA ALA A 433 -8.25 -6.25 -14.94
C ALA A 433 -7.94 -7.72 -15.26
N ASP A 434 -6.91 -8.29 -14.62
CA ASP A 434 -6.63 -9.73 -14.69
C ASP A 434 -7.57 -10.48 -13.71
N PRO A 435 -8.50 -11.32 -14.20
CA PRO A 435 -9.50 -11.99 -13.36
C PRO A 435 -8.91 -12.95 -12.32
N ARG A 436 -7.63 -13.33 -12.45
CA ARG A 436 -6.92 -14.13 -11.44
C ARG A 436 -6.56 -13.32 -10.19
N GLN A 437 -6.48 -12.00 -10.31
CA GLN A 437 -6.03 -11.09 -9.25
C GLN A 437 -7.01 -9.94 -8.97
N GLN A 438 -7.94 -9.67 -9.89
CA GLN A 438 -8.83 -8.51 -9.85
C GLN A 438 -10.28 -8.89 -10.14
N PRO A 439 -11.29 -8.23 -9.52
CA PRO A 439 -12.70 -8.58 -9.67
C PRO A 439 -13.34 -7.98 -10.94
N ILE A 440 -12.57 -7.84 -12.02
CA ILE A 440 -12.98 -7.19 -13.26
C ILE A 440 -12.29 -7.83 -14.47
N VAL A 441 -12.95 -7.81 -15.62
CA VAL A 441 -12.40 -8.25 -16.91
C VAL A 441 -12.66 -7.20 -17.99
N VAL A 442 -11.75 -7.13 -18.97
CA VAL A 442 -11.93 -6.32 -20.18
C VAL A 442 -12.78 -7.10 -21.18
N ARG A 443 -13.78 -6.44 -21.79
CA ARG A 443 -14.65 -7.05 -22.80
C ARG A 443 -14.09 -6.92 -24.22
N PRO A 444 -14.41 -7.84 -25.14
CA PRO A 444 -14.21 -7.62 -26.57
C PRO A 444 -15.03 -6.40 -27.07
N PRO A 445 -14.50 -5.60 -28.03
CA PRO A 445 -13.21 -5.79 -28.71
C PRO A 445 -12.00 -5.23 -27.91
N TYR A 446 -12.21 -4.52 -26.82
CA TYR A 446 -11.16 -3.85 -26.02
C TYR A 446 -10.14 -4.83 -25.43
N ALA A 447 -10.55 -6.08 -25.17
CA ALA A 447 -9.65 -7.11 -24.65
C ALA A 447 -8.44 -7.41 -25.57
N ALA A 448 -8.59 -7.21 -26.89
CA ALA A 448 -7.51 -7.41 -27.85
C ALA A 448 -6.39 -6.37 -27.75
N ILE A 449 -6.71 -5.19 -27.24
CA ILE A 449 -5.80 -4.04 -27.10
C ILE A 449 -5.51 -3.68 -25.63
N ALA A 450 -5.90 -4.57 -24.71
CA ALA A 450 -5.63 -4.42 -23.28
C ALA A 450 -4.34 -5.14 -22.88
N TRP A 451 -3.63 -4.55 -21.93
CA TRP A 451 -2.50 -5.18 -21.25
C TRP A 451 -2.59 -4.96 -19.73
N PRO A 452 -3.47 -5.69 -19.03
CA PRO A 452 -3.88 -5.43 -17.64
C PRO A 452 -2.77 -5.44 -16.59
N LEU A 453 -1.61 -6.05 -16.88
CA LEU A 453 -0.43 -6.09 -16.01
C LEU A 453 0.75 -5.36 -16.63
N GLY A 454 0.49 -4.60 -17.71
CA GLY A 454 1.51 -3.86 -18.43
C GLY A 454 1.72 -2.45 -17.90
N GLU A 455 2.76 -1.84 -18.43
CA GLU A 455 3.13 -0.46 -18.13
C GLU A 455 3.17 0.34 -19.44
N PRO A 456 2.86 1.64 -19.40
CA PRO A 456 2.96 2.50 -20.58
C PRO A 456 4.36 2.45 -21.17
N PRO A 457 4.51 2.20 -22.47
CA PRO A 457 5.82 2.08 -23.13
C PRO A 457 6.45 3.45 -23.40
N ALA A 458 7.75 3.43 -23.70
CA ALA A 458 8.44 4.61 -24.19
C ALA A 458 7.99 4.97 -25.63
N PRO A 459 8.19 6.22 -26.10
CA PRO A 459 7.82 6.68 -27.44
C PRO A 459 8.40 5.85 -28.60
N SER A 460 9.56 5.22 -28.38
CA SER A 460 10.17 4.32 -29.37
C SER A 460 9.32 3.10 -29.70
N ALA A 461 8.38 2.72 -28.84
CA ALA A 461 7.49 1.57 -29.07
C ALA A 461 6.52 1.78 -30.25
N ILE A 462 6.24 3.03 -30.62
CA ILE A 462 5.40 3.40 -31.76
C ILE A 462 6.19 3.98 -32.93
N ALA A 463 7.51 3.76 -32.98
CA ALA A 463 8.35 4.23 -34.09
C ALA A 463 7.98 3.59 -35.44
N SER A 464 7.29 2.45 -35.42
CA SER A 464 6.70 1.79 -36.57
C SER A 464 5.20 1.56 -36.34
N ASP A 465 4.47 1.18 -37.39
CA ASP A 465 3.03 0.87 -37.31
C ASP A 465 2.77 -0.37 -36.46
N ASN A 466 3.76 -1.26 -36.37
CA ASN A 466 3.75 -2.43 -35.51
C ASN A 466 4.72 -2.28 -34.33
N GLY A 467 4.18 -2.00 -33.17
CA GLY A 467 4.94 -1.94 -31.92
C GLY A 467 5.15 -3.33 -31.28
N PRO A 468 5.94 -3.39 -30.20
CA PRO A 468 6.18 -4.63 -29.49
C PRO A 468 4.93 -5.11 -28.72
N GLY A 469 4.58 -6.36 -28.94
CA GLY A 469 3.42 -6.99 -28.28
C GLY A 469 2.11 -6.86 -29.06
N ALA A 470 1.18 -7.78 -28.80
CA ALA A 470 -0.07 -7.89 -29.55
C ALA A 470 -0.95 -6.63 -29.47
N TYR A 471 -0.96 -5.93 -28.34
CA TYR A 471 -1.78 -4.73 -28.13
C TYR A 471 -1.29 -3.50 -28.92
N LEU A 472 -0.02 -3.49 -29.37
CA LEU A 472 0.57 -2.45 -30.22
C LEU A 472 0.72 -2.88 -31.68
N SER A 473 0.28 -4.09 -32.03
CA SER A 473 0.16 -4.48 -33.43
C SER A 473 -0.93 -3.63 -34.07
N ASP A 474 -0.63 -2.99 -35.19
CA ASP A 474 -1.55 -2.10 -35.91
C ASP A 474 -2.20 -1.02 -35.00
N TRP A 475 -1.39 -0.42 -34.10
CA TRP A 475 -1.87 0.53 -33.09
C TRP A 475 -2.62 1.74 -33.69
N LEU A 476 -2.31 2.11 -34.94
CA LEU A 476 -2.98 3.19 -35.69
C LEU A 476 -4.49 2.91 -35.85
N ASP A 477 -4.87 1.67 -36.06
CA ASP A 477 -6.28 1.28 -36.24
C ASP A 477 -6.99 1.11 -34.88
N HIS A 478 -6.23 0.82 -33.86
CA HIS A 478 -6.74 0.48 -32.54
C HIS A 478 -7.00 1.68 -31.64
N PHE A 479 -6.20 2.75 -31.76
CA PHE A 479 -6.29 3.91 -30.87
C PHE A 479 -6.74 5.17 -31.61
N ASP A 480 -7.46 6.03 -30.91
CA ASP A 480 -7.96 7.30 -31.42
C ASP A 480 -7.04 8.45 -31.03
N TYR A 481 -6.37 8.30 -29.86
CA TYR A 481 -5.40 9.25 -29.34
C TYR A 481 -4.15 8.56 -28.78
N VAL A 482 -3.06 9.31 -28.76
CA VAL A 482 -1.85 9.01 -28.00
C VAL A 482 -1.67 10.10 -26.95
N LEU A 483 -1.65 9.72 -25.68
CA LEU A 483 -1.34 10.59 -24.55
C LEU A 483 0.11 10.33 -24.14
N VAL A 484 0.91 11.37 -24.12
CA VAL A 484 2.31 11.33 -23.70
C VAL A 484 2.40 11.98 -22.33
N LEU A 485 2.81 11.22 -21.31
CA LEU A 485 3.04 11.71 -19.96
C LEU A 485 4.48 12.20 -19.82
N ASP A 486 4.70 13.18 -18.92
CA ASP A 486 5.99 13.85 -18.75
C ASP A 486 6.53 14.40 -20.09
N ALA A 487 5.65 15.09 -20.79
CA ALA A 487 5.87 15.52 -22.18
C ALA A 487 7.08 16.47 -22.32
N GLY A 488 7.35 17.30 -21.30
CA GLY A 488 8.52 18.18 -21.27
C GLY A 488 9.86 17.44 -21.21
N ALA A 489 9.88 16.17 -20.82
CA ALA A 489 11.08 15.33 -20.79
C ALA A 489 11.26 14.50 -22.07
N ILE A 490 10.29 14.51 -22.99
CA ILE A 490 10.31 13.69 -24.21
C ILE A 490 10.82 14.51 -25.40
N ASP A 491 11.72 13.92 -26.14
CA ASP A 491 12.12 14.43 -27.45
C ASP A 491 10.98 14.23 -28.48
N ALA A 492 10.27 15.30 -28.79
CA ALA A 492 9.16 15.29 -29.74
C ALA A 492 9.54 14.75 -31.13
N SER A 493 10.84 14.78 -31.52
CA SER A 493 11.32 14.23 -32.80
C SER A 493 11.22 12.71 -32.87
N LYS A 494 11.08 12.03 -31.72
CA LYS A 494 10.85 10.57 -31.61
C LYS A 494 9.39 10.18 -31.78
N LEU A 495 8.48 11.15 -31.77
CA LEU A 495 7.07 10.93 -32.08
C LEU A 495 6.87 10.95 -33.60
N ARG A 496 5.90 10.23 -34.11
CA ARG A 496 5.54 10.07 -35.52
C ARG A 496 4.72 11.29 -36.01
N PRO A 497 5.33 12.42 -36.49
CA PRO A 497 4.57 13.59 -36.91
C PRO A 497 3.74 13.35 -38.19
N ASP A 498 4.07 12.32 -38.95
CA ASP A 498 3.31 11.79 -40.08
C ASP A 498 1.98 11.18 -39.67
N ARG A 499 1.92 10.55 -38.51
CA ARG A 499 0.75 9.81 -37.96
C ARG A 499 0.07 10.49 -36.78
N LEU A 500 0.73 11.43 -36.13
CA LEU A 500 0.23 12.08 -34.91
C LEU A 500 0.06 13.59 -35.10
N GLN A 501 -1.17 14.06 -34.85
CA GLN A 501 -1.50 15.49 -34.85
C GLN A 501 -1.58 16.00 -33.39
N PRO A 502 -0.76 16.98 -33.01
CA PRO A 502 -0.85 17.55 -31.67
C PRO A 502 -2.18 18.28 -31.48
N ILE A 503 -2.83 18.05 -30.33
CA ILE A 503 -4.09 18.69 -29.94
C ILE A 503 -3.86 19.62 -28.77
N VAL A 504 -3.25 19.12 -27.68
CA VAL A 504 -2.90 19.88 -26.48
C VAL A 504 -1.50 19.47 -26.06
N THR A 505 -0.69 20.45 -25.68
CA THR A 505 0.66 20.20 -25.14
C THR A 505 0.84 21.05 -23.89
N THR A 506 1.16 20.38 -22.77
CA THR A 506 1.59 20.97 -21.50
C THR A 506 2.93 20.37 -21.12
N ASP A 507 3.52 20.80 -20.01
CA ASP A 507 4.76 20.20 -19.52
C ASP A 507 4.53 18.78 -18.95
N ALA A 508 3.44 18.58 -18.23
CA ALA A 508 3.09 17.30 -17.63
C ALA A 508 2.55 16.28 -18.64
N ALA A 509 1.82 16.73 -19.69
CA ALA A 509 1.18 15.82 -20.63
C ALA A 509 0.97 16.46 -22.00
N ALA A 510 0.99 15.65 -23.07
CA ALA A 510 0.61 16.07 -24.42
C ALA A 510 -0.32 15.04 -25.07
N LEU A 511 -1.41 15.53 -25.69
CA LEU A 511 -2.38 14.70 -26.39
C LEU A 511 -2.22 14.87 -27.89
N TYR A 512 -2.15 13.76 -28.59
CA TYR A 512 -2.08 13.67 -30.04
C TYR A 512 -3.26 12.87 -30.58
N ARG A 513 -3.87 13.34 -31.66
CA ARG A 513 -4.85 12.56 -32.42
C ARG A 513 -4.14 11.65 -33.41
N VAL A 514 -4.54 10.39 -33.48
CA VAL A 514 -4.06 9.44 -34.48
C VAL A 514 -4.71 9.77 -35.82
N ARG A 515 -3.88 9.99 -36.87
CA ARG A 515 -4.35 10.15 -38.26
C ARG A 515 -4.62 8.75 -38.79
N LYS A 516 -5.87 8.49 -39.10
CA LYS A 516 -6.30 7.31 -39.85
C LYS A 516 -6.36 7.72 -41.30
N ASP A 517 -5.51 7.13 -42.14
CA ASP A 517 -5.47 7.41 -43.60
C ASP A 517 -6.76 6.98 -44.28
#